data_da1abbc33de624891f725cebdf571892
#
_entry.id   da1abbc33de624891f725cebdf571892
#
_cell.length_a   1.000
_cell.length_b   1.000
_cell.length_c   1.000
_cell.angle_alpha   90.00
_cell.angle_beta   90.00
_cell.angle_gamma   90.00
#
_symmetry.space_group_name_H-M   'P 1'
#
loop_
_entity.id
_entity.type
_entity.pdbx_description
1 polymer ?
#
loop_
_entity_poly.entity_id
_entity_poly.type
_entity_poly.pdbx_seq_one_letter_code
_entity_poly.pdbx_strand_id
1 'polypeptide(L)'
;MNGTMTWRNIIASGLVASILLPGCSSMQVGREFSYSKFSQEIRPGTSDMAQVESVLGPPMGKGLVAESDGSLYDQWTYYFGSGSPTSPEKSRFKLLQIRFNQAGKVASYNWSGELAGGAPVEDRGK
;
A
#
# COMPACT_ATOMS: atom_id res chain seq x y z
N MET A 1 79.11 -6.08 7.99
CA MET A 1 78.12 -5.28 7.33
C MET A 1 76.74 -5.69 7.85
N ASN A 2 76.34 -4.97 8.86
CA ASN A 2 75.12 -5.36 9.59
C ASN A 2 73.99 -4.43 9.19
N GLY A 3 73.18 -4.87 8.26
CA GLY A 3 71.94 -4.21 7.95
C GLY A 3 70.90 -4.58 9.01
N THR A 4 70.75 -3.77 10.01
CA THR A 4 69.64 -3.91 10.94
C THR A 4 68.39 -3.40 10.26
N MET A 5 67.63 -4.34 9.76
CA MET A 5 66.31 -4.05 9.23
C MET A 5 65.36 -3.85 10.39
N THR A 6 65.13 -2.62 10.78
CA THR A 6 64.11 -2.30 11.76
C THR A 6 62.75 -2.39 11.10
N TRP A 7 62.06 -3.46 11.36
CA TRP A 7 60.66 -3.58 11.06
C TRP A 7 59.88 -2.64 11.97
N ARG A 8 59.61 -1.46 11.44
CA ARG A 8 58.66 -0.59 12.11
C ARG A 8 57.28 -1.15 11.85
N ASN A 9 56.73 -1.77 12.89
CA ASN A 9 55.34 -2.16 12.90
C ASN A 9 54.49 -0.92 12.66
N ILE A 10 54.07 -0.76 11.43
CA ILE A 10 52.97 0.13 11.13
C ILE A 10 51.71 -0.60 11.56
N ILE A 11 51.33 -0.37 12.80
CA ILE A 11 49.97 -0.70 13.25
C ILE A 11 49.07 0.27 12.51
N ALA A 12 48.62 -0.15 11.38
CA ALA A 12 47.47 0.50 10.73
C ALA A 12 46.27 0.25 11.65
N SER A 13 46.04 1.19 12.56
CA SER A 13 44.77 1.27 13.28
C SER A 13 43.70 1.50 12.24
N GLY A 14 43.14 0.40 11.76
CA GLY A 14 41.92 0.43 10.96
C GLY A 14 40.80 1.00 11.82
N LEU A 15 40.55 2.28 11.66
CA LEU A 15 39.38 2.93 12.20
C LEU A 15 38.17 2.31 11.44
N VAL A 16 37.60 1.26 11.99
CA VAL A 16 36.32 0.74 11.54
C VAL A 16 35.30 1.80 11.90
N ALA A 17 35.07 2.72 10.98
CA ALA A 17 33.94 3.61 11.05
C ALA A 17 32.68 2.73 10.94
N SER A 18 32.14 2.33 12.07
CA SER A 18 30.79 1.75 12.14
C SER A 18 29.83 2.82 11.68
N ILE A 19 29.50 2.78 10.39
CA ILE A 19 28.43 3.59 9.85
C ILE A 19 27.15 3.01 10.44
N LEU A 20 26.70 3.60 11.54
CA LEU A 20 25.35 3.39 12.05
C LEU A 20 24.41 4.04 11.03
N LEU A 21 24.01 3.25 10.03
CA LEU A 21 22.92 3.63 9.15
C LEU A 21 21.66 3.71 10.03
N PRO A 22 21.02 4.89 10.16
CA PRO A 22 19.73 4.96 10.81
C PRO A 22 18.79 4.12 9.95
N GLY A 23 18.40 2.93 10.45
CA GLY A 23 17.40 2.11 9.81
C GLY A 23 16.12 2.92 9.76
N CYS A 24 15.65 3.26 8.55
CA CYS A 24 14.31 3.78 8.39
C CYS A 24 13.35 2.69 8.81
N SER A 25 12.78 2.80 9.99
CA SER A 25 11.83 1.84 10.55
C SER A 25 10.38 2.09 10.08
N SER A 26 10.19 2.60 8.87
CA SER A 26 8.89 2.71 8.26
C SER A 26 8.59 1.45 7.42
N MET A 27 7.42 0.87 7.64
CA MET A 27 6.90 -0.24 6.84
C MET A 27 5.80 0.28 5.93
N GLN A 28 5.79 -0.22 4.70
CA GLN A 28 4.73 0.06 3.74
C GLN A 28 4.31 -1.24 3.07
N VAL A 29 3.00 -1.43 2.94
CA VAL A 29 2.40 -2.57 2.23
C VAL A 29 1.39 -2.06 1.20
N GLY A 30 1.29 -2.75 0.08
CA GLY A 30 0.44 -2.34 -1.02
C GLY A 30 0.97 -1.11 -1.76
N ARG A 31 0.08 -0.41 -2.42
CA ARG A 31 0.39 0.79 -3.21
C ARG A 31 -0.59 1.90 -2.88
N GLU A 32 -0.07 3.12 -2.76
CA GLU A 32 -0.88 4.31 -2.53
C GLU A 32 -1.89 4.50 -3.67
N PHE A 33 -3.12 4.82 -3.32
CA PHE A 33 -4.19 5.15 -4.24
C PHE A 33 -5.10 6.23 -3.66
N SER A 34 -5.85 6.92 -4.51
CA SER A 34 -6.74 8.00 -4.10
C SER A 34 -8.20 7.57 -4.15
N TYR A 35 -8.81 7.36 -2.99
CA TYR A 35 -10.25 7.14 -2.89
C TYR A 35 -11.05 8.38 -3.33
N SER A 36 -10.56 9.57 -3.03
CA SER A 36 -11.21 10.81 -3.44
C SER A 36 -11.35 10.90 -4.97
N LYS A 37 -10.27 10.56 -5.70
CA LYS A 37 -10.31 10.51 -7.16
C LYS A 37 -11.28 9.44 -7.66
N PHE A 38 -11.23 8.24 -7.06
CA PHE A 38 -12.15 7.17 -7.39
C PHE A 38 -13.62 7.60 -7.21
N SER A 39 -13.98 8.16 -6.07
CA SER A 39 -15.36 8.56 -5.77
C SER A 39 -15.89 9.69 -6.66
N GLN A 40 -14.99 10.52 -7.20
CA GLN A 40 -15.35 11.58 -8.13
C GLN A 40 -15.58 11.08 -9.56
N GLU A 41 -14.79 10.12 -10.02
CA GLU A 41 -14.76 9.69 -11.42
C GLU A 41 -15.56 8.40 -11.69
N ILE A 42 -15.68 7.52 -10.70
CA ILE A 42 -16.31 6.21 -10.87
C ILE A 42 -17.78 6.25 -10.42
N ARG A 43 -18.65 5.71 -11.27
CA ARG A 43 -20.09 5.62 -11.01
C ARG A 43 -20.54 4.16 -11.07
N PRO A 44 -21.11 3.61 -9.99
CA PRO A 44 -21.72 2.29 -10.02
C PRO A 44 -22.79 2.19 -11.11
N GLY A 45 -22.83 1.05 -11.77
CA GLY A 45 -23.73 0.77 -12.87
C GLY A 45 -23.27 1.26 -14.25
N THR A 46 -22.36 2.24 -14.31
CA THR A 46 -21.91 2.87 -15.56
C THR A 46 -20.43 2.63 -15.84
N SER A 47 -19.57 2.88 -14.84
CA SER A 47 -18.12 2.73 -14.99
C SER A 47 -17.71 1.27 -15.11
N ASP A 48 -16.72 1.00 -15.94
CA ASP A 48 -16.20 -0.33 -16.21
C ASP A 48 -14.81 -0.56 -15.60
N MET A 49 -14.28 -1.78 -15.74
CA MET A 49 -12.96 -2.16 -15.25
C MET A 49 -11.84 -1.28 -15.82
N ALA A 50 -11.92 -0.92 -17.11
CA ALA A 50 -10.90 -0.09 -17.74
C ALA A 50 -10.85 1.31 -17.15
N GLN A 51 -12.01 1.89 -16.83
CA GLN A 51 -12.08 3.19 -16.16
C GLN A 51 -11.53 3.14 -14.74
N VAL A 52 -11.85 2.09 -13.98
CA VAL A 52 -11.29 1.90 -12.64
C VAL A 52 -9.77 1.77 -12.70
N GLU A 53 -9.24 0.98 -13.61
CA GLU A 53 -7.80 0.81 -13.77
C GLU A 53 -7.10 2.11 -14.21
N SER A 54 -7.73 2.93 -15.04
CA SER A 54 -7.19 4.22 -15.44
C SER A 54 -7.10 5.21 -14.28
N VAL A 55 -8.01 5.12 -13.32
CA VAL A 55 -8.07 6.01 -12.14
C VAL A 55 -7.14 5.53 -11.03
N LEU A 56 -7.11 4.24 -10.74
CA LEU A 56 -6.43 3.65 -9.59
C LEU A 56 -5.16 2.87 -9.93
N GLY A 57 -4.94 2.56 -11.21
CA GLY A 57 -3.93 1.61 -11.63
C GLY A 57 -4.36 0.16 -11.44
N PRO A 58 -3.46 -0.82 -11.69
CA PRO A 58 -3.79 -2.23 -11.51
C PRO A 58 -4.10 -2.55 -10.05
N PRO A 59 -5.10 -3.41 -9.79
CA PRO A 59 -5.43 -3.82 -8.43
C PRO A 59 -4.33 -4.68 -7.80
N MET A 60 -4.25 -4.68 -6.45
CA MET A 60 -3.35 -5.54 -5.68
C MET A 60 -3.84 -6.98 -5.63
N GLY A 61 -5.14 -7.19 -5.70
CA GLY A 61 -5.75 -8.51 -5.71
C GLY A 61 -6.97 -8.56 -6.61
N LYS A 62 -7.21 -9.73 -7.21
CA LYS A 62 -8.40 -10.06 -7.97
C LYS A 62 -8.98 -11.35 -7.43
N GLY A 63 -10.29 -11.40 -7.35
CA GLY A 63 -11.00 -12.56 -6.85
C GLY A 63 -12.41 -12.63 -7.39
N LEU A 64 -13.14 -13.64 -6.94
CA LEU A 64 -14.55 -13.86 -7.27
C LEU A 64 -15.36 -13.87 -5.98
N VAL A 65 -16.50 -13.20 -6.01
CA VAL A 65 -17.48 -13.22 -4.93
C VAL A 65 -18.73 -13.91 -5.43
N ALA A 66 -19.14 -14.95 -4.72
CA ALA A 66 -20.40 -15.64 -4.96
C ALA A 66 -21.40 -15.24 -3.86
N GLU A 67 -22.53 -14.71 -4.25
CA GLU A 67 -23.61 -14.37 -3.33
C GLU A 67 -24.56 -15.56 -3.12
N SER A 68 -25.36 -15.53 -2.05
CA SER A 68 -26.27 -16.61 -1.71
C SER A 68 -27.40 -16.84 -2.73
N ASP A 69 -27.70 -15.84 -3.54
CA ASP A 69 -28.66 -15.93 -4.65
C ASP A 69 -28.08 -16.52 -5.95
N GLY A 70 -26.79 -16.91 -5.93
CA GLY A 70 -26.06 -17.43 -7.08
C GLY A 70 -25.39 -16.38 -7.95
N SER A 71 -25.52 -15.10 -7.64
CA SER A 71 -24.85 -14.02 -8.36
C SER A 71 -23.32 -14.11 -8.16
N LEU A 72 -22.59 -13.90 -9.27
CA LEU A 72 -21.13 -13.89 -9.27
C LEU A 72 -20.62 -12.51 -9.66
N TYR A 73 -19.62 -12.06 -8.93
CA TYR A 73 -18.97 -10.77 -9.15
C TYR A 73 -17.45 -10.94 -9.17
N ASP A 74 -16.80 -10.34 -10.15
CA ASP A 74 -15.37 -10.14 -10.07
C ASP A 74 -15.07 -9.08 -8.99
N GLN A 75 -14.12 -9.34 -8.11
CA GLN A 75 -13.74 -8.40 -7.06
C GLN A 75 -12.29 -7.97 -7.22
N TRP A 76 -12.07 -6.67 -7.30
CA TRP A 76 -10.75 -6.07 -7.25
C TRP A 76 -10.51 -5.44 -5.89
N THR A 77 -9.31 -5.66 -5.40
CA THR A 77 -8.90 -5.14 -4.09
C THR A 77 -7.71 -4.22 -4.24
N TYR A 78 -7.85 -3.03 -3.71
CA TYR A 78 -6.80 -2.03 -3.55
C TYR A 78 -6.55 -1.84 -2.07
N TYR A 79 -5.30 -1.91 -1.66
CA TYR A 79 -4.94 -1.64 -0.28
C TYR A 79 -3.62 -0.89 -0.20
N PHE A 80 -3.50 -0.11 0.83
CA PHE A 80 -2.29 0.59 1.21
C PHE A 80 -2.20 0.66 2.72
N GLY A 81 -1.04 0.32 3.25
CA GLY A 81 -0.74 0.48 4.66
C GLY A 81 0.65 1.06 4.83
N SER A 82 0.77 2.01 5.71
CA SER A 82 2.05 2.54 6.15
C SER A 82 2.05 2.70 7.66
N GLY A 83 3.20 2.46 8.28
CA GLY A 83 3.32 2.61 9.72
C GLY A 83 4.76 2.62 10.15
N SER A 84 4.97 3.04 11.39
CA SER A 84 6.25 3.01 12.06
C SER A 84 6.10 2.33 13.40
N PRO A 85 6.95 1.36 13.75
CA PRO A 85 6.95 0.75 15.08
C PRO A 85 7.21 1.76 16.21
N THR A 86 7.90 2.86 15.88
CA THR A 86 8.24 3.92 16.83
C THR A 86 7.18 5.01 16.95
N SER A 87 6.21 5.03 16.04
CA SER A 87 5.13 6.02 16.00
C SER A 87 3.83 5.37 15.50
N PRO A 88 3.22 4.48 16.30
CA PRO A 88 2.01 3.75 15.88
C PRO A 88 0.84 4.68 15.53
N GLU A 89 0.78 5.85 16.14
CA GLU A 89 -0.23 6.87 15.90
C GLU A 89 -0.17 7.47 14.48
N LYS A 90 0.93 7.27 13.78
CA LYS A 90 1.11 7.69 12.38
C LYS A 90 0.79 6.58 11.38
N SER A 91 0.35 5.43 11.87
CA SER A 91 -0.05 4.32 11.00
C SER A 91 -1.30 4.67 10.21
N ARG A 92 -1.29 4.37 8.93
CA ARG A 92 -2.39 4.63 8.00
C ARG A 92 -2.72 3.34 7.27
N PHE A 93 -3.99 3.12 7.05
CA PHE A 93 -4.48 1.98 6.29
C PHE A 93 -5.67 2.39 5.42
N LYS A 94 -5.65 1.92 4.17
CA LYS A 94 -6.73 2.11 3.20
C LYS A 94 -7.06 0.77 2.56
N LEU A 95 -8.34 0.48 2.43
CA LEU A 95 -8.85 -0.69 1.73
C LEU A 95 -10.03 -0.27 0.87
N LEU A 96 -9.97 -0.59 -0.41
CA LEU A 96 -11.07 -0.42 -1.35
C LEU A 96 -11.30 -1.74 -2.08
N GLN A 97 -12.49 -2.28 -1.97
CA GLN A 97 -12.93 -3.48 -2.68
C GLN A 97 -14.04 -3.10 -3.65
N ILE A 98 -13.86 -3.43 -4.91
CA ILE A 98 -14.78 -3.09 -5.98
C ILE A 98 -15.29 -4.37 -6.60
N ARG A 99 -16.59 -4.50 -6.70
CA ARG A 99 -17.27 -5.63 -7.36
C ARG A 99 -17.75 -5.22 -8.73
N PHE A 100 -17.50 -6.05 -9.71
CA PHE A 100 -17.94 -5.88 -11.09
C PHE A 100 -18.93 -6.99 -11.44
N ASN A 101 -20.01 -6.61 -12.09
CA ASN A 101 -20.98 -7.57 -12.59
C ASN A 101 -20.44 -8.31 -13.83
N GLN A 102 -21.23 -9.25 -14.37
CA GLN A 102 -20.83 -10.04 -15.54
C GLN A 102 -20.61 -9.19 -16.80
N ALA A 103 -21.19 -8.00 -16.86
CA ALA A 103 -20.94 -7.04 -17.95
C ALA A 103 -19.66 -6.21 -17.75
N GLY A 104 -18.89 -6.47 -16.68
CA GLY A 104 -17.67 -5.73 -16.35
C GLY A 104 -17.92 -4.32 -15.81
N LYS A 105 -19.15 -4.02 -15.39
CA LYS A 105 -19.50 -2.73 -14.78
C LYS A 105 -19.38 -2.78 -13.27
N VAL A 106 -19.00 -1.67 -12.66
CA VAL A 106 -18.99 -1.53 -11.20
C VAL A 106 -20.41 -1.75 -10.67
N ALA A 107 -20.60 -2.81 -9.89
CA ALA A 107 -21.86 -3.11 -9.22
C ALA A 107 -21.94 -2.46 -7.84
N SER A 108 -20.88 -2.57 -7.07
CA SER A 108 -20.77 -2.01 -5.73
C SER A 108 -19.31 -1.85 -5.33
N TYR A 109 -19.06 -1.12 -4.28
CA TYR A 109 -17.74 -1.06 -3.66
C TYR A 109 -17.85 -0.86 -2.15
N ASN A 110 -16.79 -1.23 -1.46
CA ASN A 110 -16.63 -1.05 -0.04
C ASN A 110 -15.33 -0.29 0.23
N TRP A 111 -15.40 0.74 1.03
CA TRP A 111 -14.28 1.59 1.41
C TRP A 111 -14.04 1.56 2.91
N SER A 112 -12.79 1.44 3.30
CA SER A 112 -12.32 1.63 4.67
C SER A 112 -11.02 2.41 4.65
N GLY A 113 -10.93 3.46 5.43
CA GLY A 113 -9.75 4.31 5.50
C GLY A 113 -10.10 5.73 5.91
N GLU A 114 -9.12 6.63 5.79
CA GLU A 114 -9.30 8.04 6.06
C GLU A 114 -9.80 8.77 4.82
N LEU A 115 -10.84 9.57 4.95
CA LEU A 115 -11.21 10.55 3.93
C LEU A 115 -10.26 11.76 3.98
N ALA A 116 -10.17 12.46 2.86
CA ALA A 116 -9.49 13.75 2.80
C ALA A 116 -10.11 14.70 3.83
N GLY A 117 -9.41 14.92 4.95
CA GLY A 117 -9.91 15.70 6.09
C GLY A 117 -9.82 14.99 7.44
N GLY A 118 -9.32 13.74 7.47
CA GLY A 118 -8.93 13.06 8.71
C GLY A 118 -10.07 12.52 9.58
N ALA A 119 -11.31 12.47 9.07
CA ALA A 119 -12.39 11.82 9.78
C ALA A 119 -12.51 10.35 9.33
N PRO A 120 -12.54 9.38 10.26
CA PRO A 120 -12.91 8.01 9.93
C PRO A 120 -14.34 8.00 9.38
N VAL A 121 -14.53 7.42 8.21
CA VAL A 121 -15.90 7.15 7.76
C VAL A 121 -16.36 5.91 8.48
N GLU A 122 -17.11 6.12 9.48
CA GLU A 122 -17.98 5.09 10.01
C GLU A 122 -19.09 4.87 8.96
N ASP A 123 -18.90 3.85 8.12
CA ASP A 123 -19.96 3.40 7.23
C ASP A 123 -21.09 2.84 8.10
N ARG A 124 -22.08 3.66 8.35
CA ARG A 124 -23.36 3.18 8.86
C ARG A 124 -24.11 2.58 7.68
N GLY A 125 -23.76 1.32 7.39
CA GLY A 125 -24.52 0.53 6.45
C GLY A 125 -25.99 0.53 6.81
N LYS A 126 -26.75 1.05 5.93
CA LYS A 126 -28.16 0.71 5.81
C LYS A 126 -28.37 0.09 4.43
#